data_341a305bb6c46680d33190d452fa9944
#
_entry.id   341a305bb6c46680d33190d452fa9944
#
_cell.length_a   1.000
_cell.length_b   1.000
_cell.length_c   1.000
_cell.angle_alpha   90.00
_cell.angle_beta   90.00
_cell.angle_gamma   90.00
#
_symmetry.space_group_name_H-M   'P 1'
#
loop_
_entity.id
_entity.type
_entity.pdbx_description
1 polymer ?
#
loop_
_entity_poly.entity_id
_entity_poly.type
_entity_poly.pdbx_seq_one_letter_code
_entity_poly.pdbx_strand_id
1 'polypeptide(L)'
;MAVDALELQLASALQRYRSLQRRAESQQKDPGSLAARTLAELGTALEALRVAQEHILENRGTIAALQKELLERSTRYWELFDEMPDAYVVTRSDTTILEVNRAAADLFNVSQRFLVGKALSVFVCEDRGRVLDESSSIAQTKGVADLRLKLRPRERAPLTASVRLRGDGENLRWILRTERTSDM
;
A
#
# COMPACT_ATOMS: atom_id res chain seq x y z
N MET A 1 -8.00 -12.57 15.48
CA MET A 1 -8.66 -12.72 16.79
C MET A 1 -10.19 -12.86 16.69
N ALA A 2 -10.94 -11.93 16.02
CA ALA A 2 -12.42 -12.10 15.90
C ALA A 2 -12.83 -13.22 14.94
N VAL A 3 -12.09 -13.45 13.87
CA VAL A 3 -12.32 -14.52 12.88
C VAL A 3 -12.14 -15.90 13.54
N ASP A 4 -11.10 -16.05 14.35
CA ASP A 4 -10.79 -17.30 15.06
C ASP A 4 -11.90 -17.67 16.07
N ALA A 5 -12.51 -16.67 16.73
CA ALA A 5 -13.61 -16.88 17.64
C ALA A 5 -14.88 -17.37 16.92
N LEU A 6 -15.15 -16.82 15.72
CA LEU A 6 -16.29 -17.21 14.89
C LEU A 6 -16.11 -18.63 14.32
N GLU A 7 -14.91 -18.96 13.86
CA GLU A 7 -14.58 -20.31 13.38
C GLU A 7 -14.72 -21.34 14.50
N LEU A 8 -14.27 -20.99 15.72
CA LEU A 8 -14.41 -21.86 16.89
C LEU A 8 -15.87 -22.07 17.28
N GLN A 9 -16.72 -21.04 17.21
CA GLN A 9 -18.14 -21.13 17.47
C GLN A 9 -18.86 -21.97 16.40
N LEU A 10 -18.52 -21.77 15.12
CA LEU A 10 -19.10 -22.54 14.02
C LEU A 10 -18.70 -24.03 14.10
N ALA A 11 -17.43 -24.30 14.39
CA ALA A 11 -16.94 -25.67 14.61
C ALA A 11 -17.64 -26.34 15.78
N SER A 12 -17.85 -25.63 16.89
CA SER A 12 -18.59 -26.09 18.07
C SER A 12 -20.05 -26.38 17.74
N ALA A 13 -20.72 -25.51 16.99
CA ALA A 13 -22.11 -25.69 16.56
C ALA A 13 -22.26 -26.93 15.63
N LEU A 14 -21.34 -27.07 14.65
CA LEU A 14 -21.31 -28.24 13.77
C LEU A 14 -21.05 -29.57 14.53
N GLN A 15 -20.19 -29.53 15.53
CA GLN A 15 -19.92 -30.72 16.36
C GLN A 15 -21.13 -31.10 17.20
N ARG A 16 -21.86 -30.12 17.75
CA ARG A 16 -23.14 -30.36 18.48
C ARG A 16 -24.19 -30.91 17.53
N TYR A 17 -24.37 -30.35 16.36
CA TYR A 17 -25.31 -30.83 15.35
C TYR A 17 -25.04 -32.29 14.99
N ARG A 18 -23.78 -32.68 14.70
CA ARG A 18 -23.38 -34.05 14.40
C ARG A 18 -23.63 -35.00 15.58
N SER A 19 -23.44 -34.54 16.82
CA SER A 19 -23.71 -35.35 18.00
C SER A 19 -25.21 -35.64 18.22
N LEU A 20 -26.05 -34.62 17.87
CA LEU A 20 -27.50 -34.79 17.94
C LEU A 20 -28.03 -35.70 16.83
N GLN A 21 -27.51 -35.55 15.62
CA GLN A 21 -27.88 -36.43 14.52
C GLN A 21 -27.61 -37.89 14.87
N ARG A 22 -26.46 -38.24 15.46
CA ARG A 22 -26.12 -39.56 15.91
C ARG A 22 -27.01 -40.04 17.07
N ARG A 23 -27.42 -39.15 18.00
CA ARG A 23 -28.34 -39.48 19.11
C ARG A 23 -29.76 -39.65 18.62
N ALA A 24 -30.24 -38.87 17.65
CA ALA A 24 -31.53 -39.00 17.02
C ALA A 24 -31.68 -40.36 16.32
N GLU A 25 -30.60 -40.81 15.64
CA GLU A 25 -30.54 -42.13 14.98
C GLU A 25 -30.53 -43.31 15.98
N SER A 26 -30.01 -43.08 17.21
CA SER A 26 -29.84 -44.18 18.20
C SER A 26 -30.94 -44.28 19.27
N GLN A 27 -31.83 -43.28 19.41
CA GLN A 27 -32.88 -43.25 20.47
C GLN A 27 -34.28 -43.05 19.90
N GLN A 28 -34.92 -44.15 19.54
CA GLN A 28 -36.31 -44.22 19.04
C GLN A 28 -37.34 -44.30 20.17
N LYS A 29 -37.04 -43.88 21.44
CA LYS A 29 -37.86 -44.20 22.60
C LYS A 29 -38.73 -43.08 23.18
N ASP A 30 -38.54 -41.81 22.83
CA ASP A 30 -39.45 -40.72 23.28
C ASP A 30 -39.44 -39.53 22.31
N PRO A 31 -40.43 -39.43 21.39
CA PRO A 31 -40.48 -38.38 20.36
C PRO A 31 -40.67 -36.99 20.93
N GLY A 32 -41.30 -36.82 22.08
CA GLY A 32 -41.58 -35.51 22.68
C GLY A 32 -40.32 -34.84 23.27
N SER A 33 -39.46 -35.62 23.90
CA SER A 33 -38.21 -35.08 24.47
C SER A 33 -37.18 -34.75 23.39
N LEU A 34 -37.18 -35.46 22.28
CA LEU A 34 -36.32 -35.21 21.13
C LEU A 34 -36.71 -33.90 20.42
N ALA A 35 -38.02 -33.70 20.18
CA ALA A 35 -38.51 -32.48 19.56
C ALA A 35 -38.19 -31.21 20.38
N ALA A 36 -38.37 -31.26 21.71
CA ALA A 36 -38.03 -30.13 22.58
C ALA A 36 -36.52 -29.78 22.57
N ARG A 37 -35.64 -30.79 22.54
CA ARG A 37 -34.19 -30.58 22.45
C ARG A 37 -33.76 -30.03 21.10
N THR A 38 -34.31 -30.54 19.99
CA THR A 38 -34.01 -30.03 18.65
C THR A 38 -34.48 -28.58 18.48
N LEU A 39 -35.63 -28.21 19.05
CA LEU A 39 -36.10 -26.83 19.04
C LEU A 39 -35.20 -25.89 19.85
N ALA A 40 -34.75 -26.31 21.02
CA ALA A 40 -33.83 -25.53 21.85
C ALA A 40 -32.48 -25.29 21.15
N GLU A 41 -31.93 -26.30 20.47
CA GLU A 41 -30.68 -26.16 19.75
C GLU A 41 -30.83 -25.38 18.44
N LEU A 42 -31.95 -25.51 17.76
CA LEU A 42 -32.27 -24.65 16.61
C LEU A 42 -32.33 -23.19 17.06
N GLY A 43 -32.96 -22.90 18.21
CA GLY A 43 -32.98 -21.56 18.81
C GLY A 43 -31.58 -21.04 19.09
N THR A 44 -30.70 -21.84 19.68
CA THR A 44 -29.30 -21.45 19.93
C THR A 44 -28.51 -21.22 18.63
N ALA A 45 -28.73 -22.06 17.61
CA ALA A 45 -28.08 -21.92 16.32
C ALA A 45 -28.54 -20.64 15.58
N LEU A 46 -29.84 -20.33 15.66
CA LEU A 46 -30.39 -19.10 15.08
C LEU A 46 -29.84 -17.85 15.76
N GLU A 47 -29.73 -17.87 17.09
CA GLU A 47 -29.13 -16.73 17.82
C GLU A 47 -27.65 -16.57 17.49
N ALA A 48 -26.89 -17.66 17.38
CA ALA A 48 -25.49 -17.60 16.95
C ALA A 48 -25.34 -17.05 15.52
N LEU A 49 -26.23 -17.42 14.60
CA LEU A 49 -26.27 -16.86 13.24
C LEU A 49 -26.61 -15.38 13.25
N ARG A 50 -27.55 -14.93 14.09
CA ARG A 50 -27.90 -13.52 14.22
C ARG A 50 -26.71 -12.69 14.70
N VAL A 51 -26.04 -13.13 15.73
CA VAL A 51 -24.83 -12.46 16.25
C VAL A 51 -23.72 -12.45 15.19
N ALA A 52 -23.51 -13.54 14.46
CA ALA A 52 -22.54 -13.58 13.38
C ALA A 52 -22.88 -12.60 12.25
N GLN A 53 -24.16 -12.48 11.92
CA GLN A 53 -24.62 -11.52 10.91
C GLN A 53 -24.40 -10.07 11.37
N GLU A 54 -24.68 -9.73 12.62
CA GLU A 54 -24.40 -8.41 13.19
C GLU A 54 -22.91 -8.08 13.12
N HIS A 55 -22.02 -8.99 13.50
CA HIS A 55 -20.57 -8.81 13.38
C HIS A 55 -20.09 -8.63 11.95
N ILE A 56 -20.67 -9.36 10.98
CA ILE A 56 -20.32 -9.21 9.58
C ILE A 56 -20.70 -7.80 9.08
N LEU A 57 -21.85 -7.30 9.46
CA LEU A 57 -22.32 -5.95 9.08
C LEU A 57 -21.44 -4.87 9.71
N GLU A 58 -21.08 -5.00 10.98
CA GLU A 58 -20.17 -4.09 11.68
C GLU A 58 -18.78 -4.08 11.04
N ASN A 59 -18.22 -5.26 10.77
CA ASN A 59 -16.91 -5.38 10.10
C ASN A 59 -16.92 -4.75 8.70
N ARG A 60 -18.01 -4.95 7.93
CA ARG A 60 -18.16 -4.31 6.62
C ARG A 60 -18.19 -2.78 6.72
N GLY A 61 -18.90 -2.25 7.72
CA GLY A 61 -18.92 -0.81 8.00
C GLY A 61 -17.52 -0.26 8.31
N THR A 62 -16.79 -0.96 9.17
CA THR A 62 -15.42 -0.58 9.53
C THR A 62 -14.46 -0.63 8.33
N ILE A 63 -14.54 -1.69 7.52
CA ILE A 63 -13.73 -1.81 6.30
C ILE A 63 -14.03 -0.67 5.32
N ALA A 64 -15.31 -0.37 5.09
CA ALA A 64 -15.71 0.73 4.20
C ALA A 64 -15.19 2.10 4.70
N ALA A 65 -15.25 2.36 6.02
CA ALA A 65 -14.73 3.58 6.62
C ALA A 65 -13.20 3.69 6.46
N LEU A 66 -12.46 2.61 6.71
CA LEU A 66 -11.01 2.56 6.54
C LEU A 66 -10.59 2.74 5.07
N GLN A 67 -11.31 2.12 4.14
CA GLN A 67 -11.06 2.29 2.71
C GLN A 67 -11.27 3.75 2.28
N LYS A 68 -12.34 4.40 2.77
CA LYS A 68 -12.60 5.82 2.49
C LYS A 68 -11.47 6.69 3.04
N GLU A 69 -11.06 6.47 4.28
CA GLU A 69 -9.95 7.22 4.90
C GLU A 69 -8.63 7.05 4.14
N LEU A 70 -8.31 5.82 3.71
CA LEU A 70 -7.12 5.55 2.88
C LEU A 70 -7.17 6.28 1.55
N LEU A 71 -8.33 6.30 0.88
CA LEU A 71 -8.52 7.03 -0.38
C LEU A 71 -8.34 8.54 -0.19
N GLU A 72 -8.94 9.12 0.84
CA GLU A 72 -8.80 10.55 1.15
C GLU A 72 -7.35 10.93 1.46
N ARG A 73 -6.63 10.10 2.23
CA ARG A 73 -5.21 10.30 2.52
C ARG A 73 -4.35 10.18 1.27
N SER A 74 -4.64 9.18 0.43
CA SER A 74 -3.93 8.97 -0.84
C SER A 74 -4.14 10.15 -1.79
N THR A 75 -5.37 10.63 -1.95
CA THR A 75 -5.67 11.79 -2.79
C THR A 75 -4.93 13.03 -2.31
N ARG A 76 -5.00 13.33 -1.00
CA ARG A 76 -4.26 14.46 -0.42
C ARG A 76 -2.75 14.34 -0.60
N TYR A 77 -2.20 13.13 -0.45
CA TYR A 77 -0.77 12.89 -0.71
C TYR A 77 -0.42 13.24 -2.15
N TRP A 78 -1.19 12.75 -3.13
CA TRP A 78 -0.94 12.99 -4.55
C TRP A 78 -1.09 14.47 -4.92
N GLU A 79 -2.07 15.16 -4.38
CA GLU A 79 -2.24 16.61 -4.59
C GLU A 79 -1.00 17.36 -4.09
N LEU A 80 -0.61 17.16 -2.83
CA LEU A 80 0.58 17.81 -2.26
C LEU A 80 1.87 17.45 -3.01
N PHE A 81 2.03 16.18 -3.38
CA PHE A 81 3.19 15.70 -4.11
C PHE A 81 3.31 16.34 -5.50
N ASP A 82 2.19 16.42 -6.20
CA ASP A 82 2.15 16.94 -7.58
C ASP A 82 2.28 18.47 -7.65
N GLU A 83 1.79 19.17 -6.62
CA GLU A 83 1.88 20.62 -6.50
C GLU A 83 3.21 21.13 -5.92
N MET A 84 4.09 20.24 -5.44
CA MET A 84 5.40 20.64 -4.94
C MET A 84 6.19 21.42 -6.01
N PRO A 85 6.77 22.59 -5.66
CA PRO A 85 7.52 23.41 -6.62
C PRO A 85 8.87 22.81 -7.00
N ASP A 86 9.48 22.03 -6.09
CA ASP A 86 10.72 21.33 -6.35
C ASP A 86 10.44 20.03 -7.15
N ALA A 87 11.32 19.73 -8.10
CA ALA A 87 11.24 18.48 -8.83
C ALA A 87 11.54 17.29 -7.88
N TYR A 88 10.54 16.42 -7.71
CA TYR A 88 10.62 15.29 -6.80
C TYR A 88 10.48 13.97 -7.56
N VAL A 89 11.40 13.05 -7.29
CA VAL A 89 11.43 11.72 -7.92
C VAL A 89 11.65 10.65 -6.85
N VAL A 90 10.92 9.57 -6.93
CA VAL A 90 11.16 8.36 -6.12
C VAL A 90 11.67 7.27 -7.04
N THR A 91 12.78 6.63 -6.67
CA THR A 91 13.36 5.54 -7.45
C THR A 91 13.68 4.33 -6.57
N ARG A 92 13.89 3.19 -7.20
CA ARG A 92 14.61 2.07 -6.58
C ARG A 92 16.10 2.39 -6.47
N SER A 93 16.84 1.50 -5.81
CA SER A 93 18.31 1.57 -5.70
C SER A 93 19.04 1.56 -7.05
N ASP A 94 18.45 0.91 -8.06
CA ASP A 94 18.95 0.88 -9.46
C ASP A 94 18.60 2.13 -10.26
N THR A 95 18.07 3.17 -9.63
CA THR A 95 17.57 4.42 -10.20
C THR A 95 16.29 4.30 -11.04
N THR A 96 15.61 3.15 -11.07
CA THR A 96 14.32 3.01 -11.76
C THR A 96 13.26 3.87 -11.10
N ILE A 97 12.67 4.78 -11.86
CA ILE A 97 11.66 5.75 -11.39
C ILE A 97 10.37 5.02 -11.04
N LEU A 98 9.89 5.20 -9.82
CA LEU A 98 8.62 4.69 -9.31
C LEU A 98 7.54 5.78 -9.32
N GLU A 99 7.90 6.96 -8.81
CA GLU A 99 7.00 8.10 -8.72
C GLU A 99 7.75 9.38 -9.14
N VAL A 100 7.01 10.30 -9.73
CA VAL A 100 7.55 11.58 -10.20
C VAL A 100 6.44 12.64 -10.16
N ASN A 101 6.74 13.82 -9.60
CA ASN A 101 5.78 14.90 -9.53
C ASN A 101 5.79 15.73 -10.83
N ARG A 102 4.84 16.67 -10.92
CA ARG A 102 4.69 17.56 -12.07
C ARG A 102 5.94 18.39 -12.34
N ALA A 103 6.55 18.96 -11.30
CA ALA A 103 7.76 19.78 -11.44
C ALA A 103 8.93 18.98 -12.04
N ALA A 104 9.07 17.70 -11.68
CA ALA A 104 10.09 16.83 -12.29
C ALA A 104 9.75 16.47 -13.74
N ALA A 105 8.48 16.23 -14.06
CA ALA A 105 8.05 16.02 -15.44
C ALA A 105 8.37 17.23 -16.33
N ASP A 106 8.10 18.43 -15.82
CA ASP A 106 8.42 19.70 -16.50
C ASP A 106 9.94 19.90 -16.63
N LEU A 107 10.71 19.57 -15.58
CA LEU A 107 12.17 19.63 -15.59
C LEU A 107 12.77 18.74 -16.68
N PHE A 108 12.34 17.48 -16.77
CA PHE A 108 12.83 16.52 -17.76
C PHE A 108 12.20 16.71 -19.16
N ASN A 109 11.17 17.52 -19.28
CA ASN A 109 10.36 17.70 -20.49
C ASN A 109 9.78 16.37 -21.00
N VAL A 110 9.29 15.55 -20.08
CA VAL A 110 8.68 14.24 -20.35
C VAL A 110 7.51 14.04 -19.40
N SER A 111 6.35 13.67 -19.91
CA SER A 111 5.19 13.46 -19.05
C SER A 111 5.42 12.30 -18.05
N GLN A 112 4.86 12.43 -16.85
CA GLN A 112 5.02 11.51 -15.72
C GLN A 112 4.87 10.03 -16.12
N ARG A 113 3.82 9.71 -16.89
CA ARG A 113 3.53 8.33 -17.35
C ARG A 113 4.68 7.70 -18.17
N PHE A 114 5.49 8.52 -18.84
CA PHE A 114 6.62 8.04 -19.64
C PHE A 114 7.94 8.03 -18.86
N LEU A 115 7.99 8.70 -17.70
CA LEU A 115 9.14 8.68 -16.80
C LEU A 115 9.12 7.43 -15.91
N VAL A 116 7.95 7.05 -15.41
CA VAL A 116 7.80 5.87 -14.56
C VAL A 116 8.30 4.61 -15.27
N GLY A 117 9.11 3.81 -14.58
CA GLY A 117 9.75 2.61 -15.11
C GLY A 117 11.05 2.86 -15.87
N LYS A 118 11.46 4.11 -16.13
CA LYS A 118 12.76 4.43 -16.72
C LYS A 118 13.82 4.67 -15.64
N ALA A 119 15.08 4.45 -15.99
CA ALA A 119 16.18 4.78 -15.12
C ALA A 119 16.42 6.28 -15.10
N LEU A 120 16.47 6.91 -13.92
CA LEU A 120 16.78 8.33 -13.75
C LEU A 120 18.18 8.67 -14.31
N SER A 121 19.11 7.73 -14.22
CA SER A 121 20.47 7.84 -14.75
C SER A 121 20.53 8.13 -16.27
N VAL A 122 19.48 7.84 -17.03
CA VAL A 122 19.41 8.18 -18.48
C VAL A 122 19.41 9.68 -18.70
N PHE A 123 18.87 10.45 -17.74
CA PHE A 123 18.81 11.91 -17.79
C PHE A 123 20.06 12.59 -17.22
N VAL A 124 21.07 11.84 -16.77
CA VAL A 124 22.36 12.38 -16.28
C VAL A 124 23.37 12.38 -17.42
N CYS A 125 24.01 13.52 -17.70
CA CYS A 125 24.98 13.66 -18.79
C CYS A 125 26.34 13.02 -18.49
N GLU A 126 26.81 13.18 -17.26
CA GLU A 126 28.16 12.84 -16.80
C GLU A 126 28.03 11.98 -15.55
N ASP A 127 29.02 11.10 -15.30
CA ASP A 127 29.15 10.31 -14.06
C ASP A 127 27.97 9.36 -13.73
N ARG A 128 27.34 8.78 -14.74
CA ARG A 128 26.24 7.80 -14.51
C ARG A 128 26.65 6.67 -13.57
N GLY A 129 27.87 6.17 -13.69
CA GLY A 129 28.41 5.13 -12.81
C GLY A 129 28.43 5.60 -11.36
N ARG A 130 28.95 6.80 -11.12
CA ARG A 130 28.98 7.40 -9.78
C ARG A 130 27.59 7.57 -9.18
N VAL A 131 26.61 8.02 -9.97
CA VAL A 131 25.23 8.17 -9.51
C VAL A 131 24.64 6.81 -9.11
N LEU A 132 24.91 5.74 -9.85
CA LEU A 132 24.46 4.40 -9.51
C LEU A 132 25.12 3.87 -8.23
N ASP A 133 26.44 4.06 -8.08
CA ASP A 133 27.19 3.62 -6.91
C ASP A 133 26.73 4.37 -5.65
N GLU A 134 26.60 5.69 -5.71
CA GLU A 134 26.10 6.52 -4.62
C GLU A 134 24.64 6.17 -4.27
N SER A 135 23.79 5.94 -5.26
CA SER A 135 22.41 5.52 -5.07
C SER A 135 22.34 4.20 -4.30
N SER A 136 23.12 3.21 -4.71
CA SER A 136 23.17 1.91 -4.06
C SER A 136 23.67 2.02 -2.61
N SER A 137 24.71 2.82 -2.38
CA SER A 137 25.29 3.05 -1.05
C SER A 137 24.28 3.73 -0.13
N ILE A 138 23.59 4.78 -0.61
CA ILE A 138 22.61 5.55 0.18
C ILE A 138 21.36 4.72 0.47
N ALA A 139 20.93 3.87 -0.47
CA ALA A 139 19.82 2.95 -0.25
C ALA A 139 20.13 2.01 0.93
N GLN A 140 21.35 1.43 0.97
CA GLN A 140 21.76 0.51 2.02
C GLN A 140 21.94 1.19 3.39
N THR A 141 22.55 2.37 3.43
CA THR A 141 22.86 3.09 4.67
C THR A 141 21.72 3.92 5.21
N LYS A 142 20.60 4.05 4.48
CA LYS A 142 19.49 4.98 4.78
C LYS A 142 19.99 6.42 4.98
N GLY A 143 21.03 6.77 4.25
CA GLY A 143 21.72 8.05 4.34
C GLY A 143 21.06 9.19 3.58
N VAL A 144 21.76 10.33 3.62
CA VAL A 144 21.43 11.52 2.81
C VAL A 144 22.72 11.96 2.12
N ALA A 145 22.61 12.31 0.85
CA ALA A 145 23.69 12.97 0.11
C ALA A 145 23.20 14.19 -0.64
N ASP A 146 24.05 15.19 -0.71
CA ASP A 146 23.86 16.35 -1.57
C ASP A 146 24.83 16.24 -2.76
N LEU A 147 24.27 16.22 -3.97
CA LEU A 147 24.99 16.03 -5.21
C LEU A 147 24.75 17.22 -6.11
N ARG A 148 25.69 17.46 -7.03
CA ARG A 148 25.50 18.38 -8.14
C ARG A 148 25.56 17.56 -9.42
N LEU A 149 24.46 17.53 -10.19
CA LEU A 149 24.34 16.73 -11.39
C LEU A 149 24.06 17.61 -12.61
N LYS A 150 24.67 17.25 -13.72
CA LYS A 150 24.37 17.82 -15.03
C LYS A 150 23.30 16.95 -15.68
N LEU A 151 22.11 17.50 -15.79
CA LEU A 151 20.94 16.83 -16.34
C LEU A 151 20.77 17.17 -17.82
N ARG A 152 20.24 16.22 -18.58
CA ARG A 152 19.87 16.38 -19.98
C ARG A 152 18.37 16.14 -20.16
N PRO A 153 17.53 17.15 -20.01
CA PRO A 153 16.12 17.05 -20.35
C PRO A 153 15.94 16.71 -21.82
N ARG A 154 14.79 16.15 -22.16
CA ARG A 154 14.47 15.84 -23.55
C ARG A 154 14.26 17.13 -24.34
N GLU A 155 14.90 17.22 -25.51
CA GLU A 155 14.75 18.36 -26.44
C GLU A 155 15.07 19.74 -25.81
N ARG A 156 15.89 19.76 -24.75
CA ARG A 156 16.37 20.99 -24.09
C ARG A 156 17.88 20.95 -23.88
N ALA A 157 18.48 22.10 -23.71
CA ALA A 157 19.90 22.22 -23.35
C ALA A 157 20.17 21.54 -21.98
N PRO A 158 21.35 20.94 -21.80
CA PRO A 158 21.74 20.42 -20.47
C PRO A 158 21.74 21.55 -19.44
N LEU A 159 21.35 21.22 -18.23
CA LEU A 159 21.29 22.12 -17.08
C LEU A 159 21.94 21.48 -15.85
N THR A 160 22.45 22.35 -14.96
CA THR A 160 22.96 21.88 -13.66
C THR A 160 21.88 22.00 -12.61
N ALA A 161 21.74 20.92 -11.83
CA ALA A 161 20.83 20.86 -10.72
C ALA A 161 21.56 20.46 -9.44
N SER A 162 21.23 21.11 -8.33
CA SER A 162 21.53 20.60 -7.00
C SER A 162 20.53 19.52 -6.65
N VAL A 163 21.01 18.40 -6.14
CA VAL A 163 20.21 17.22 -5.90
C VAL A 163 20.43 16.77 -4.47
N ARG A 164 19.34 16.69 -3.70
CA ARG A 164 19.34 16.01 -2.41
C ARG A 164 18.76 14.63 -2.56
N LEU A 165 19.55 13.62 -2.22
CA LEU A 165 19.20 12.23 -2.29
C LEU A 165 19.06 11.65 -0.87
N ARG A 166 17.95 10.95 -0.60
CA ARG A 166 17.72 10.28 0.68
C ARG A 166 17.25 8.85 0.44
N GLY A 167 17.87 7.89 1.15
CA GLY A 167 17.45 6.49 1.19
C GLY A 167 16.53 6.19 2.39
N ASP A 168 15.58 5.28 2.21
CA ASP A 168 14.74 4.72 3.29
C ASP A 168 14.96 3.21 3.49
N GLY A 169 15.85 2.61 2.75
CA GLY A 169 16.20 1.17 2.78
C GLY A 169 15.66 0.41 1.56
N GLU A 170 14.55 0.83 0.99
CA GLU A 170 13.97 0.23 -0.22
C GLU A 170 14.02 1.18 -1.40
N ASN A 171 13.73 2.45 -1.15
CA ASN A 171 13.57 3.48 -2.17
C ASN A 171 14.52 4.65 -1.91
N LEU A 172 14.74 5.40 -2.96
CA LEU A 172 15.51 6.64 -2.97
C LEU A 172 14.60 7.80 -3.32
N ARG A 173 14.70 8.88 -2.57
CA ARG A 173 13.95 10.12 -2.78
C ARG A 173 14.91 11.20 -3.23
N TRP A 174 14.61 11.78 -4.38
CA TRP A 174 15.41 12.79 -5.05
C TRP A 174 14.66 14.12 -5.06
N ILE A 175 15.29 15.16 -4.56
CA ILE A 175 14.83 16.55 -4.71
C ILE A 175 15.83 17.24 -5.62
N LEU A 176 15.36 17.70 -6.78
CA LEU A 176 16.19 18.35 -7.78
C LEU A 176 15.79 19.81 -7.87
N ARG A 177 16.78 20.69 -7.73
CA ARG A 177 16.62 22.14 -7.85
C ARG A 177 17.53 22.65 -8.94
N THR A 178 16.97 23.31 -9.95
CA THR A 178 17.76 23.94 -11.00
C THR A 178 18.50 25.12 -10.41
N GLU A 179 19.81 25.17 -10.65
CA GLU A 179 20.57 26.41 -10.41
C GLU A 179 20.17 27.39 -11.50
N ARG A 180 19.46 28.47 -11.13
CA ARG A 180 19.29 29.59 -12.04
C ARG A 180 20.70 30.15 -12.31
N THR A 181 21.21 30.00 -13.53
CA THR A 181 22.32 30.79 -13.99
C THR A 181 21.84 32.24 -13.96
N SER A 182 22.30 33.01 -12.98
CA SER A 182 22.12 34.44 -13.00
C SER A 182 23.02 34.93 -14.16
N ASP A 183 22.45 35.05 -15.35
CA ASP A 183 23.07 35.84 -16.40
C ASP A 183 23.12 37.29 -15.90
N MET A 184 24.30 37.71 -15.47
CA MET A 184 24.68 39.10 -15.31
C MET A 184 25.22 39.63 -16.62
#